data_d655aa941d67dad2247184cfa1b982bd
#
_entry.id   d655aa941d67dad2247184cfa1b982bd
#
_cell.length_a   1.000
_cell.length_b   1.000
_cell.length_c   1.000
_cell.angle_alpha   90.00
_cell.angle_beta   90.00
_cell.angle_gamma   90.00
#
_symmetry.space_group_name_H-M   'P 1'
#
loop_
_entity.id
_entity.type
_entity.pdbx_description
1 polymer ?
#
loop_
_entity_poly.entity_id
_entity_poly.type
_entity_poly.pdbx_seq_one_letter_code
_entity_poly.pdbx_strand_id
1 'polypeptide(L)'
;TQGVSSAASDVYKRQIISHKLNEISRVADGVTVIRDGTTVDVIDCRESPLSENRVVQAMVGRELADRYPSREPNLGEKQLEVENWSVEHPERPGEDFIRNVSFYARKGEVVGIAGLMGSGRTELAMSIFGGSFGKNIRGAVRLNGQQLRVRSVREAIDNGIAYATEDRKGAGLLLADGIGRNVSLASLKSLARRWIINETEELGVGDGYKKTLRIRSPDLRQPVERLSGGNQQKVVLAKWLFSDPEVLILDEPTRGIDVGAKYEIYGVVNQVVAKGKTVIMISSEMPELLGTCDRIYVMNEGRFVGEFPIKEASQERIMHAIMKNEVIQ
;
A
#
# COMPACT_ATOMS: atom_id res chain seq x y z
N THR A 1 -5.70 11.58 43.97
CA THR A 1 -4.60 11.37 43.02
C THR A 1 -3.32 11.18 43.80
N GLN A 2 -3.04 9.95 44.18
CA GLN A 2 -1.76 9.59 44.78
C GLN A 2 -0.72 9.49 43.68
N GLY A 3 0.29 10.35 43.72
CA GLY A 3 1.47 10.25 42.90
C GLY A 3 2.18 8.94 43.21
N VAL A 4 2.21 8.03 42.25
CA VAL A 4 3.03 6.82 42.34
C VAL A 4 4.49 7.27 42.30
N SER A 5 5.23 7.05 43.38
CA SER A 5 6.64 7.36 43.52
C SER A 5 7.44 6.77 42.36
N SER A 6 8.30 7.56 41.72
CA SER A 6 9.20 7.11 40.66
C SER A 6 10.09 5.92 41.10
N ALA A 7 10.40 5.81 42.38
CA ALA A 7 11.18 4.71 42.95
C ALA A 7 10.47 3.33 42.88
N ALA A 8 9.15 3.30 42.79
CA ALA A 8 8.41 2.03 42.63
C ALA A 8 8.45 1.51 41.20
N SER A 9 8.81 2.33 40.21
CA SER A 9 8.87 1.95 38.81
C SER A 9 10.15 1.18 38.45
N ASP A 10 11.21 1.32 39.24
CA ASP A 10 12.52 0.72 38.97
C ASP A 10 12.61 -0.77 39.39
N VAL A 11 11.60 -1.26 40.13
CA VAL A 11 11.58 -2.63 40.67
C VAL A 11 10.84 -3.63 39.78
N TYR A 12 10.03 -3.17 38.81
CA TYR A 12 9.21 -4.06 38.00
C TYR A 12 9.78 -4.26 36.60
N LYS A 13 9.90 -5.54 36.19
CA LYS A 13 10.12 -5.88 34.78
C LYS A 13 8.92 -5.41 33.96
N ARG A 14 9.17 -4.59 32.94
CA ARG A 14 8.18 -4.17 31.96
C ARG A 14 8.37 -4.94 30.68
N GLN A 15 7.32 -5.55 30.17
CA GLN A 15 7.33 -6.24 28.89
C GLN A 15 6.53 -5.41 27.88
N ILE A 16 7.15 -5.14 26.73
CA ILE A 16 6.54 -4.41 25.61
C ILE A 16 6.48 -5.37 24.42
N ILE A 17 5.30 -5.49 23.82
CA ILE A 17 5.12 -6.21 22.56
C ILE A 17 4.96 -5.16 21.46
N SER A 18 5.91 -5.12 20.56
CA SER A 18 5.93 -4.14 19.46
C SER A 18 6.67 -4.72 18.24
N HIS A 19 6.32 -4.25 17.06
CA HIS A 19 7.06 -4.48 15.83
C HIS A 19 7.84 -3.25 15.36
N LYS A 20 7.79 -2.15 16.13
CA LYS A 20 8.47 -0.90 15.83
C LYS A 20 9.88 -0.92 16.43
N LEU A 21 10.86 -1.27 15.61
CA LEU A 21 12.24 -1.45 16.05
C LEU A 21 12.84 -0.19 16.66
N ASN A 22 12.50 1.00 16.13
CA ASN A 22 12.97 2.29 16.66
C ASN A 22 12.52 2.57 18.10
N GLU A 23 11.34 2.07 18.51
CA GLU A 23 10.85 2.17 19.89
C GLU A 23 11.60 1.18 20.78
N ILE A 24 11.73 -0.06 20.31
CA ILE A 24 12.40 -1.15 21.04
C ILE A 24 13.86 -0.81 21.27
N SER A 25 14.59 -0.33 20.26
CA SER A 25 16.03 -0.02 20.36
C SER A 25 16.36 1.07 21.38
N ARG A 26 15.39 1.95 21.70
CA ARG A 26 15.58 3.07 22.66
C ARG A 26 15.32 2.69 24.11
N VAL A 27 14.47 1.67 24.36
CA VAL A 27 13.95 1.42 25.70
C VAL A 27 14.16 0.00 26.20
N ALA A 28 14.52 -0.95 25.33
CA ALA A 28 14.63 -2.35 25.70
C ALA A 28 16.04 -2.70 26.22
N ASP A 29 16.10 -3.33 27.40
CA ASP A 29 17.32 -3.96 27.92
C ASP A 29 17.59 -5.33 27.30
N GLY A 30 16.53 -6.00 26.83
CA GLY A 30 16.63 -7.28 26.12
C GLY A 30 15.45 -7.47 25.19
N VAL A 31 15.69 -8.14 24.07
CA VAL A 31 14.68 -8.39 23.02
C VAL A 31 14.56 -9.88 22.79
N THR A 32 13.33 -10.38 22.89
CA THR A 32 12.98 -11.75 22.50
C THR A 32 12.20 -11.70 21.19
N VAL A 33 12.74 -12.30 20.13
CA VAL A 33 12.09 -12.34 18.82
C VAL A 33 11.25 -13.61 18.75
N ILE A 34 9.95 -13.41 18.46
CA ILE A 34 8.97 -14.49 18.31
C ILE A 34 8.51 -14.55 16.86
N ARG A 35 8.53 -15.75 16.27
CA ARG A 35 8.02 -16.02 14.93
C ARG A 35 7.23 -17.31 14.91
N ASP A 36 6.05 -17.28 14.32
CA ASP A 36 5.14 -18.45 14.20
C ASP A 36 4.90 -19.16 15.56
N GLY A 37 4.79 -18.36 16.64
CA GLY A 37 4.54 -18.86 18.00
C GLY A 37 5.77 -19.42 18.74
N THR A 38 6.95 -19.35 18.14
CA THR A 38 8.20 -19.84 18.74
C THR A 38 9.22 -18.71 18.93
N THR A 39 10.01 -18.78 20.02
CA THR A 39 11.16 -17.90 20.20
C THR A 39 12.27 -18.30 19.23
N VAL A 40 12.70 -17.37 18.37
CA VAL A 40 13.73 -17.63 17.35
C VAL A 40 15.06 -16.96 17.67
N ASP A 41 15.07 -15.89 18.47
CA ASP A 41 16.30 -15.22 18.93
C ASP A 41 16.05 -14.50 20.26
N VAL A 42 17.12 -14.37 21.07
CA VAL A 42 17.12 -13.59 22.30
C VAL A 42 18.38 -12.72 22.31
N ILE A 43 18.20 -11.42 22.46
CA ILE A 43 19.26 -10.41 22.34
C ILE A 43 19.32 -9.63 23.65
N ASP A 44 20.48 -9.57 24.29
CA ASP A 44 20.73 -8.67 25.42
C ASP A 44 21.28 -7.34 24.88
N CYS A 45 20.48 -6.27 25.00
CA CYS A 45 20.81 -4.95 24.50
C CYS A 45 21.80 -4.20 25.39
N ARG A 46 22.09 -4.72 26.60
CA ARG A 46 23.10 -4.16 27.53
C ARG A 46 24.52 -4.53 27.12
N GLU A 47 24.70 -5.69 26.47
CA GLU A 47 26.01 -6.14 26.01
C GLU A 47 26.42 -5.52 24.68
N SER A 48 25.45 -5.24 23.80
CA SER A 48 25.69 -4.63 22.50
C SER A 48 24.46 -3.86 21.99
N PRO A 49 24.63 -2.75 21.24
CA PRO A 49 23.51 -2.05 20.61
C PRO A 49 22.68 -2.98 19.74
N LEU A 50 21.35 -2.82 19.80
CA LEU A 50 20.43 -3.63 19.02
C LEU A 50 20.66 -3.43 17.53
N SER A 51 21.05 -4.48 16.83
CA SER A 51 21.12 -4.48 15.39
C SER A 51 19.71 -4.70 14.79
N GLU A 52 19.14 -3.69 14.15
CA GLU A 52 17.85 -3.80 13.47
C GLU A 52 17.85 -4.95 12.45
N ASN A 53 18.93 -5.10 11.70
CA ASN A 53 19.07 -6.17 10.70
C ASN A 53 18.98 -7.57 11.33
N ARG A 54 19.60 -7.80 12.50
CA ARG A 54 19.52 -9.07 13.21
C ARG A 54 18.09 -9.38 13.64
N VAL A 55 17.38 -8.40 14.17
CA VAL A 55 15.97 -8.59 14.58
C VAL A 55 15.09 -8.87 13.36
N VAL A 56 15.24 -8.10 12.28
CA VAL A 56 14.50 -8.30 11.03
C VAL A 56 14.79 -9.69 10.44
N GLN A 57 16.05 -10.10 10.39
CA GLN A 57 16.46 -11.42 9.91
C GLN A 57 15.80 -12.54 10.73
N ALA A 58 15.82 -12.43 12.07
CA ALA A 58 15.18 -13.40 12.95
C ALA A 58 13.66 -13.44 12.75
N MET A 59 12.99 -12.27 12.62
CA MET A 59 11.55 -12.16 12.37
C MET A 59 11.14 -12.77 11.01
N VAL A 60 11.93 -12.53 9.96
CA VAL A 60 11.61 -12.97 8.59
C VAL A 60 12.12 -14.39 8.30
N GLY A 61 13.19 -14.82 8.98
CA GLY A 61 13.75 -16.17 8.88
C GLY A 61 14.69 -16.39 7.71
N ARG A 62 15.16 -15.32 7.08
CA ARG A 62 16.19 -15.31 6.03
C ARG A 62 17.01 -14.03 6.14
N GLU A 63 18.24 -14.06 5.65
CA GLU A 63 19.00 -12.83 5.46
C GLU A 63 18.25 -11.95 4.47
N LEU A 64 17.86 -10.76 4.94
CA LEU A 64 17.44 -9.66 4.09
C LEU A 64 18.69 -8.81 3.93
N ALA A 65 19.41 -9.02 2.84
CA ALA A 65 20.54 -8.16 2.49
C ALA A 65 20.07 -6.70 2.37
N ASP A 66 18.82 -6.52 1.89
CA ASP A 66 18.16 -5.24 1.75
C ASP A 66 16.75 -5.26 2.34
N ARG A 67 16.33 -4.16 2.95
CA ARG A 67 15.00 -3.94 3.50
C ARG A 67 13.92 -3.96 2.41
N TYR A 68 14.28 -3.65 1.18
CA TYR A 68 13.43 -3.62 0.01
C TYR A 68 14.01 -4.56 -1.06
N PRO A 69 13.16 -5.39 -1.72
CA PRO A 69 13.66 -6.26 -2.80
C PRO A 69 14.13 -5.40 -3.97
N SER A 70 15.39 -5.59 -4.36
CA SER A 70 15.97 -4.88 -5.50
C SER A 70 15.25 -5.26 -6.80
N ARG A 71 15.16 -4.31 -7.72
CA ARG A 71 14.73 -4.51 -9.10
C ARG A 71 15.47 -3.58 -10.04
N GLU A 72 15.58 -3.96 -11.29
CA GLU A 72 16.00 -3.07 -12.35
C GLU A 72 14.76 -2.49 -13.04
N PRO A 73 14.57 -1.16 -13.03
CA PRO A 73 13.43 -0.52 -13.70
C PRO A 73 13.51 -0.75 -15.22
N ASN A 74 12.44 -1.23 -15.81
CA ASN A 74 12.28 -1.33 -17.27
C ASN A 74 11.11 -0.43 -17.70
N LEU A 75 11.40 0.86 -17.84
CA LEU A 75 10.40 1.89 -18.07
C LEU A 75 10.03 1.97 -19.55
N GLY A 76 8.75 1.75 -19.85
CA GLY A 76 8.18 1.91 -21.18
C GLY A 76 7.60 3.29 -21.44
N GLU A 77 6.61 3.35 -22.35
CA GLU A 77 5.84 4.54 -22.68
C GLU A 77 4.93 4.94 -21.52
N LYS A 78 4.41 6.18 -21.57
CA LYS A 78 3.40 6.64 -20.63
C LYS A 78 2.16 5.75 -20.75
N GLN A 79 1.72 5.20 -19.63
CA GLN A 79 0.55 4.34 -19.55
C GLN A 79 -0.67 5.09 -19.00
N LEU A 80 -0.51 5.78 -17.87
CA LEU A 80 -1.52 6.63 -17.28
C LEU A 80 -1.07 8.08 -17.39
N GLU A 81 -1.96 8.95 -17.87
CA GLU A 81 -1.77 10.40 -17.86
C GLU A 81 -3.02 11.05 -17.25
N VAL A 82 -2.78 11.93 -16.29
CA VAL A 82 -3.82 12.74 -15.63
C VAL A 82 -3.48 14.19 -15.90
N GLU A 83 -4.45 14.94 -16.45
CA GLU A 83 -4.23 16.32 -16.90
C GLU A 83 -5.26 17.27 -16.27
N ASN A 84 -4.77 18.33 -15.64
CA ASN A 84 -5.57 19.43 -15.08
C ASN A 84 -6.71 18.93 -14.17
N TRP A 85 -6.45 17.89 -13.37
CA TRP A 85 -7.42 17.22 -12.55
C TRP A 85 -7.79 18.07 -11.34
N SER A 86 -9.06 18.44 -11.25
CA SER A 86 -9.62 19.19 -10.13
C SER A 86 -10.89 18.54 -9.64
N VAL A 87 -11.05 18.49 -8.32
CA VAL A 87 -12.17 17.82 -7.64
C VAL A 87 -12.71 18.73 -6.58
N GLU A 88 -13.99 19.05 -6.66
CA GLU A 88 -14.68 19.88 -5.67
C GLU A 88 -14.94 19.09 -4.40
N HIS A 89 -14.80 19.76 -3.24
CA HIS A 89 -15.05 19.17 -1.94
C HIS A 89 -16.53 18.71 -1.81
N PRO A 90 -16.80 17.48 -1.32
CA PRO A 90 -18.17 16.95 -1.28
C PRO A 90 -19.12 17.75 -0.38
N GLU A 91 -18.61 18.42 0.67
CA GLU A 91 -19.40 19.16 1.66
C GLU A 91 -19.25 20.68 1.55
N ARG A 92 -18.31 21.19 0.75
CA ARG A 92 -18.04 22.63 0.58
C ARG A 92 -18.15 23.01 -0.89
N PRO A 93 -19.37 23.33 -1.40
CA PRO A 93 -19.58 23.69 -2.78
C PRO A 93 -18.75 24.90 -3.22
N GLY A 94 -18.17 24.84 -4.41
CA GLY A 94 -17.30 25.88 -4.97
C GLY A 94 -15.87 25.87 -4.48
N GLU A 95 -15.50 24.97 -3.54
CA GLU A 95 -14.12 24.81 -3.06
C GLU A 95 -13.49 23.56 -3.66
N ASP A 96 -12.43 23.70 -4.43
CA ASP A 96 -11.67 22.55 -4.93
C ASP A 96 -10.79 21.95 -3.83
N PHE A 97 -10.98 20.66 -3.54
CA PHE A 97 -10.14 19.89 -2.65
C PHE A 97 -8.86 19.40 -3.36
N ILE A 98 -9.01 18.89 -4.59
CA ILE A 98 -7.90 18.62 -5.51
C ILE A 98 -7.87 19.75 -6.55
N ARG A 99 -6.68 20.32 -6.76
CA ARG A 99 -6.53 21.61 -7.44
C ARG A 99 -5.53 21.52 -8.58
N ASN A 100 -6.02 21.32 -9.81
CA ASN A 100 -5.22 21.36 -11.05
C ASN A 100 -4.00 20.42 -11.00
N VAL A 101 -4.23 19.17 -10.63
CA VAL A 101 -3.18 18.13 -10.54
C VAL A 101 -2.94 17.53 -11.93
N SER A 102 -1.66 17.49 -12.33
CA SER A 102 -1.23 16.81 -13.56
C SER A 102 -0.06 15.89 -13.26
N PHE A 103 -0.11 14.64 -13.72
CA PHE A 103 0.98 13.66 -13.56
C PHE A 103 0.84 12.54 -14.57
N TYR A 104 1.87 11.74 -14.69
CA TYR A 104 1.86 10.54 -15.52
C TYR A 104 2.58 9.39 -14.85
N ALA A 105 2.31 8.18 -15.31
CA ALA A 105 3.03 6.99 -14.92
C ALA A 105 3.30 6.12 -16.16
N ARG A 106 4.46 5.46 -16.22
CA ARG A 106 4.92 4.66 -17.35
C ARG A 106 4.67 3.18 -17.13
N LYS A 107 4.63 2.41 -18.19
CA LYS A 107 4.68 0.94 -18.14
C LYS A 107 5.93 0.49 -17.39
N GLY A 108 5.77 -0.45 -16.47
CA GLY A 108 6.87 -0.97 -15.66
C GLY A 108 7.38 -0.02 -14.57
N GLU A 109 6.66 1.08 -14.28
CA GLU A 109 7.04 2.09 -13.30
C GLU A 109 6.28 1.90 -11.98
N VAL A 110 6.97 2.15 -10.87
CA VAL A 110 6.35 2.41 -9.56
C VAL A 110 6.47 3.90 -9.29
N VAL A 111 5.33 4.60 -9.33
CA VAL A 111 5.25 6.03 -9.01
C VAL A 111 4.78 6.20 -7.58
N GLY A 112 5.57 6.89 -6.76
CA GLY A 112 5.21 7.25 -5.39
C GLY A 112 4.41 8.55 -5.32
N ILE A 113 3.44 8.64 -4.43
CA ILE A 113 2.80 9.90 -4.04
C ILE A 113 3.04 10.11 -2.55
N ALA A 114 3.94 11.03 -2.23
CA ALA A 114 4.28 11.46 -0.88
C ALA A 114 3.42 12.65 -0.46
N GLY A 115 3.27 12.87 0.84
CA GLY A 115 2.59 14.04 1.40
C GLY A 115 2.23 13.83 2.86
N LEU A 116 1.87 14.90 3.55
CA LEU A 116 1.39 14.82 4.92
C LEU A 116 -0.04 14.25 4.99
N MET A 117 -0.46 13.84 6.18
CA MET A 117 -1.85 13.44 6.41
C MET A 117 -2.79 14.59 6.05
N GLY A 118 -3.87 14.30 5.29
CA GLY A 118 -4.80 15.30 4.80
C GLY A 118 -4.33 16.08 3.57
N SER A 119 -3.20 15.72 2.94
CA SER A 119 -2.73 16.41 1.72
C SER A 119 -3.57 16.16 0.48
N GLY A 120 -4.49 15.18 0.50
CA GLY A 120 -5.38 14.86 -0.62
C GLY A 120 -5.00 13.63 -1.45
N ARG A 121 -4.00 12.85 -1.02
CA ARG A 121 -3.47 11.68 -1.78
C ARG A 121 -4.54 10.60 -2.02
N THR A 122 -5.21 10.17 -0.95
CA THR A 122 -6.30 9.19 -0.99
C THR A 122 -7.46 9.71 -1.84
N GLU A 123 -7.83 10.96 -1.65
CA GLU A 123 -8.93 11.61 -2.36
C GLU A 123 -8.62 11.77 -3.86
N LEU A 124 -7.38 12.06 -4.22
CA LEU A 124 -6.93 12.05 -5.62
C LEU A 124 -7.12 10.66 -6.23
N ALA A 125 -6.62 9.60 -5.56
CA ALA A 125 -6.76 8.23 -6.04
C ALA A 125 -8.23 7.81 -6.18
N MET A 126 -9.06 8.07 -5.17
CA MET A 126 -10.50 7.77 -5.18
C MET A 126 -11.24 8.53 -6.28
N SER A 127 -10.88 9.77 -6.55
CA SER A 127 -11.51 10.57 -7.61
C SER A 127 -11.17 10.03 -9.01
N ILE A 128 -9.97 9.52 -9.22
CA ILE A 128 -9.56 8.86 -10.47
C ILE A 128 -10.22 7.47 -10.57
N PHE A 129 -10.36 6.76 -9.45
CA PHE A 129 -10.99 5.44 -9.39
C PHE A 129 -12.52 5.55 -9.33
N GLY A 130 -13.12 5.97 -10.46
CA GLY A 130 -14.56 5.97 -10.65
C GLY A 130 -15.31 7.12 -9.98
N GLY A 131 -14.62 8.22 -9.64
CA GLY A 131 -15.27 9.36 -9.00
C GLY A 131 -15.84 9.01 -7.64
N SER A 132 -15.20 8.09 -6.91
CA SER A 132 -15.66 7.64 -5.59
C SER A 132 -15.42 8.68 -4.48
N PHE A 133 -14.75 9.79 -4.79
CA PHE A 133 -14.60 10.98 -3.95
C PHE A 133 -14.87 12.25 -4.75
N GLY A 134 -15.54 13.22 -4.11
CA GLY A 134 -15.73 14.58 -4.59
C GLY A 134 -16.89 14.77 -5.56
N LYS A 135 -17.04 16.01 -6.02
CA LYS A 135 -18.06 16.46 -6.99
C LYS A 135 -17.41 17.28 -8.08
N ASN A 136 -18.15 17.56 -9.15
CA ASN A 136 -17.72 18.45 -10.22
C ASN A 136 -16.27 18.20 -10.70
N ILE A 137 -15.93 16.90 -10.91
CA ILE A 137 -14.61 16.48 -11.34
C ILE A 137 -14.33 17.02 -12.73
N ARG A 138 -13.18 17.70 -12.88
CA ARG A 138 -12.71 18.33 -14.14
C ARG A 138 -11.30 17.83 -14.44
N GLY A 139 -10.94 17.88 -15.72
CA GLY A 139 -9.68 17.40 -16.23
C GLY A 139 -9.85 16.17 -17.11
N ALA A 140 -8.75 15.51 -17.44
CA ALA A 140 -8.75 14.32 -18.28
C ALA A 140 -7.87 13.22 -17.70
N VAL A 141 -8.30 11.97 -17.86
CA VAL A 141 -7.48 10.77 -17.60
C VAL A 141 -7.32 10.05 -18.93
N ARG A 142 -6.08 9.69 -19.28
CA ARG A 142 -5.77 8.84 -20.43
C ARG A 142 -5.07 7.57 -19.97
N LEU A 143 -5.44 6.47 -20.59
CA LEU A 143 -4.77 5.18 -20.41
C LEU A 143 -4.31 4.68 -21.79
N ASN A 144 -3.01 4.39 -21.93
CA ASN A 144 -2.40 4.01 -23.21
C ASN A 144 -2.73 5.01 -24.35
N GLY A 145 -2.72 6.31 -24.05
CA GLY A 145 -3.02 7.40 -24.99
C GLY A 145 -4.51 7.63 -25.26
N GLN A 146 -5.41 6.76 -24.83
CA GLN A 146 -6.86 6.89 -25.02
C GLN A 146 -7.50 7.60 -23.83
N GLN A 147 -8.30 8.63 -24.09
CA GLN A 147 -9.02 9.32 -23.02
C GLN A 147 -10.12 8.43 -22.43
N LEU A 148 -10.07 8.26 -21.11
CA LEU A 148 -11.07 7.52 -20.38
C LEU A 148 -12.19 8.42 -19.89
N ARG A 149 -13.41 7.88 -19.95
CA ARG A 149 -14.56 8.42 -19.20
C ARG A 149 -14.84 7.45 -18.06
N VAL A 150 -14.42 7.82 -16.85
CA VAL A 150 -14.57 6.99 -15.66
C VAL A 150 -15.57 7.68 -14.73
N ARG A 151 -16.82 7.18 -14.73
CA ARG A 151 -17.93 7.74 -13.94
C ARG A 151 -18.34 6.85 -12.77
N SER A 152 -17.80 5.65 -12.73
CA SER A 152 -18.07 4.65 -11.69
C SER A 152 -16.88 3.75 -11.46
N VAL A 153 -16.80 3.17 -10.26
CA VAL A 153 -15.81 2.15 -9.89
C VAL A 153 -15.82 0.99 -10.89
N ARG A 154 -17.00 0.60 -11.37
CA ARG A 154 -17.13 -0.48 -12.36
C ARG A 154 -16.45 -0.13 -13.68
N GLU A 155 -16.66 1.10 -14.18
CA GLU A 155 -16.01 1.56 -15.39
C GLU A 155 -14.48 1.66 -15.21
N ALA A 156 -14.00 2.06 -14.02
CA ALA A 156 -12.57 2.07 -13.73
C ALA A 156 -11.96 0.66 -13.85
N ILE A 157 -12.61 -0.33 -13.23
CA ILE A 157 -12.18 -1.73 -13.30
C ILE A 157 -12.23 -2.26 -14.73
N ASP A 158 -13.33 -2.06 -15.46
CA ASP A 158 -13.50 -2.51 -16.84
C ASP A 158 -12.47 -1.85 -17.79
N ASN A 159 -11.93 -0.66 -17.44
CA ASN A 159 -10.84 0.01 -18.16
C ASN A 159 -9.43 -0.35 -17.63
N GLY A 160 -9.30 -1.30 -16.71
CA GLY A 160 -8.00 -1.78 -16.24
C GLY A 160 -7.36 -0.91 -15.16
N ILE A 161 -8.12 -0.12 -14.41
CA ILE A 161 -7.65 0.59 -13.22
C ILE A 161 -8.13 -0.14 -11.98
N ALA A 162 -7.22 -0.44 -11.05
CA ALA A 162 -7.53 -1.03 -9.75
C ALA A 162 -7.06 -0.12 -8.61
N TYR A 163 -7.78 -0.15 -7.48
CA TYR A 163 -7.47 0.64 -6.30
C TYR A 163 -7.59 -0.18 -5.02
N ALA A 164 -6.44 -0.44 -4.41
CA ALA A 164 -6.36 -1.06 -3.09
C ALA A 164 -6.37 0.04 -2.02
N THR A 165 -7.50 0.16 -1.35
CA THR A 165 -7.75 1.21 -0.33
C THR A 165 -6.94 1.01 0.94
N GLU A 166 -6.62 2.11 1.64
CA GLU A 166 -6.06 2.10 2.99
C GLU A 166 -6.98 1.35 3.98
N ASP A 167 -8.30 1.58 3.90
CA ASP A 167 -9.28 0.92 4.77
C ASP A 167 -9.64 -0.48 4.22
N ARG A 168 -8.72 -1.42 4.43
CA ARG A 168 -8.94 -2.81 4.00
C ARG A 168 -10.14 -3.47 4.68
N LYS A 169 -10.50 -3.05 5.90
CA LYS A 169 -11.58 -3.69 6.68
C LYS A 169 -12.96 -3.16 6.33
N GLY A 170 -13.09 -1.85 6.13
CA GLY A 170 -14.38 -1.23 5.81
C GLY A 170 -14.71 -1.23 4.33
N ALA A 171 -13.69 -1.05 3.46
CA ALA A 171 -13.89 -0.91 2.02
C ALA A 171 -13.12 -1.93 1.16
N GLY A 172 -12.08 -2.56 1.71
CA GLY A 172 -11.21 -3.46 0.94
C GLY A 172 -11.68 -4.89 0.88
N LEU A 173 -12.35 -5.43 1.91
CA LEU A 173 -12.67 -6.85 2.08
C LEU A 173 -14.08 -7.06 2.60
N LEU A 174 -14.69 -8.19 2.22
CA LEU A 174 -15.86 -8.77 2.86
C LEU A 174 -15.38 -9.68 3.99
N LEU A 175 -15.25 -9.12 5.21
CA LEU A 175 -14.58 -9.77 6.35
C LEU A 175 -15.20 -11.10 6.75
N ALA A 176 -16.53 -11.21 6.70
CA ALA A 176 -17.27 -12.43 7.04
C ALA A 176 -17.18 -13.53 5.96
N ASP A 177 -16.76 -13.15 4.74
CA ASP A 177 -16.66 -14.08 3.62
C ASP A 177 -15.27 -14.74 3.54
N GLY A 178 -15.24 -15.88 2.85
CA GLY A 178 -14.02 -16.64 2.62
C GLY A 178 -13.01 -15.94 1.70
N ILE A 179 -11.78 -16.44 1.72
CA ILE A 179 -10.68 -15.92 0.90
C ILE A 179 -11.02 -16.02 -0.59
N GLY A 180 -11.55 -17.17 -1.06
CA GLY A 180 -11.89 -17.39 -2.47
C GLY A 180 -12.85 -16.33 -3.00
N ARG A 181 -13.94 -16.06 -2.27
CA ARG A 181 -14.95 -15.04 -2.65
C ARG A 181 -14.37 -13.63 -2.65
N ASN A 182 -13.52 -13.28 -1.69
CA ASN A 182 -12.85 -12.00 -1.68
C ASN A 182 -11.94 -11.82 -2.88
N VAL A 183 -11.19 -12.86 -3.28
CA VAL A 183 -10.29 -12.81 -4.44
C VAL A 183 -11.07 -12.58 -5.74
N SER A 184 -12.20 -13.25 -5.93
CA SER A 184 -13.01 -13.15 -7.16
C SER A 184 -13.81 -11.86 -7.29
N LEU A 185 -14.04 -11.14 -6.19
CA LEU A 185 -15.02 -10.04 -6.06
C LEU A 185 -14.90 -8.94 -7.12
N ALA A 186 -13.68 -8.53 -7.48
CA ALA A 186 -13.46 -7.47 -8.47
C ALA A 186 -13.74 -7.91 -9.92
N SER A 187 -13.70 -9.22 -10.20
CA SER A 187 -13.85 -9.78 -11.56
C SER A 187 -14.79 -10.97 -11.62
N LEU A 188 -15.92 -10.92 -10.88
CA LEU A 188 -16.91 -12.01 -10.86
C LEU A 188 -17.42 -12.41 -12.25
N LYS A 189 -17.49 -11.46 -13.18
CA LYS A 189 -17.94 -11.73 -14.56
C LYS A 189 -17.05 -12.76 -15.27
N SER A 190 -15.77 -12.83 -14.95
CA SER A 190 -14.83 -13.78 -15.57
C SER A 190 -15.10 -15.23 -15.17
N LEU A 191 -15.76 -15.43 -14.02
CA LEU A 191 -16.12 -16.74 -13.47
C LEU A 191 -17.61 -17.07 -13.68
N ALA A 192 -18.40 -16.12 -14.17
CA ALA A 192 -19.83 -16.31 -14.34
C ALA A 192 -20.16 -16.86 -15.73
N ARG A 193 -20.84 -17.99 -15.79
CA ARG A 193 -21.49 -18.54 -17.01
C ARG A 193 -22.99 -18.41 -16.89
N ARG A 194 -23.60 -17.65 -17.79
CA ARG A 194 -25.07 -17.42 -17.78
C ARG A 194 -25.57 -16.88 -16.42
N TRP A 195 -24.83 -15.95 -15.82
CA TRP A 195 -25.11 -15.32 -14.50
C TRP A 195 -24.93 -16.25 -13.29
N ILE A 196 -24.43 -17.46 -13.46
CA ILE A 196 -24.12 -18.39 -12.37
C ILE A 196 -22.59 -18.44 -12.20
N ILE A 197 -22.11 -18.20 -10.98
CA ILE A 197 -20.70 -18.30 -10.64
C ILE A 197 -20.34 -19.77 -10.47
N ASN A 198 -19.25 -20.19 -11.09
CA ASN A 198 -18.71 -21.54 -10.91
C ASN A 198 -17.85 -21.57 -9.64
N GLU A 199 -18.39 -22.13 -8.55
CA GLU A 199 -17.67 -22.24 -7.27
C GLU A 199 -16.34 -23.01 -7.38
N THR A 200 -16.26 -24.02 -8.23
CA THR A 200 -15.04 -24.81 -8.42
C THR A 200 -13.94 -23.97 -9.07
N GLU A 201 -14.28 -23.18 -10.09
CA GLU A 201 -13.36 -22.25 -10.73
C GLU A 201 -12.96 -21.14 -9.74
N GLU A 202 -13.90 -20.61 -8.96
CA GLU A 202 -13.65 -19.60 -7.93
C GLU A 202 -12.65 -20.08 -6.87
N LEU A 203 -12.85 -21.29 -6.35
CA LEU A 203 -11.92 -21.92 -5.41
C LEU A 203 -10.56 -22.19 -6.05
N GLY A 204 -10.52 -22.62 -7.31
CA GLY A 204 -9.29 -22.81 -8.06
C GLY A 204 -8.46 -21.52 -8.21
N VAL A 205 -9.12 -20.40 -8.52
CA VAL A 205 -8.50 -19.07 -8.57
C VAL A 205 -7.99 -18.68 -7.18
N GLY A 206 -8.82 -18.83 -6.15
CA GLY A 206 -8.43 -18.54 -4.76
C GLY A 206 -7.20 -19.34 -4.32
N ASP A 207 -7.12 -20.64 -4.65
CA ASP A 207 -5.97 -21.50 -4.34
C ASP A 207 -4.69 -21.04 -5.07
N GLY A 208 -4.83 -20.66 -6.35
CA GLY A 208 -3.74 -20.11 -7.14
C GLY A 208 -3.13 -18.87 -6.48
N TYR A 209 -3.96 -17.90 -6.11
CA TYR A 209 -3.49 -16.68 -5.43
C TYR A 209 -3.00 -16.94 -4.01
N LYS A 210 -3.62 -17.87 -3.27
CA LYS A 210 -3.14 -18.30 -1.96
C LYS A 210 -1.69 -18.79 -2.04
N LYS A 211 -1.37 -19.61 -3.03
CA LYS A 211 -0.01 -20.12 -3.28
C LYS A 211 0.94 -19.01 -3.74
N THR A 212 0.55 -18.23 -4.74
CA THR A 212 1.38 -17.18 -5.35
C THR A 212 1.77 -16.10 -4.32
N LEU A 213 0.80 -15.64 -3.52
CA LEU A 213 1.01 -14.59 -2.52
C LEU A 213 1.35 -15.15 -1.13
N ARG A 214 1.49 -16.48 -1.00
CA ARG A 214 1.79 -17.16 0.27
C ARG A 214 0.82 -16.74 1.39
N ILE A 215 -0.48 -16.73 1.09
CA ILE A 215 -1.51 -16.43 2.10
C ILE A 215 -1.59 -17.60 3.07
N ARG A 216 -1.32 -17.35 4.33
CA ARG A 216 -1.37 -18.37 5.40
C ARG A 216 -2.81 -18.56 5.87
N SER A 217 -3.41 -19.65 5.50
CA SER A 217 -4.77 -20.06 5.88
C SER A 217 -4.91 -21.58 5.72
N PRO A 218 -5.61 -22.27 6.62
CA PRO A 218 -5.90 -23.71 6.48
C PRO A 218 -6.89 -23.98 5.33
N ASP A 219 -7.87 -23.09 5.12
CA ASP A 219 -8.95 -23.25 4.12
C ASP A 219 -9.27 -21.93 3.43
N LEU A 220 -9.65 -21.99 2.15
CA LEU A 220 -10.12 -20.85 1.34
C LEU A 220 -11.50 -20.32 1.76
N ARG A 221 -12.29 -21.16 2.44
CA ARG A 221 -13.59 -20.79 3.00
C ARG A 221 -13.49 -20.07 4.35
N GLN A 222 -12.29 -20.04 4.95
CA GLN A 222 -12.09 -19.33 6.22
C GLN A 222 -12.42 -17.85 6.04
N PRO A 223 -13.28 -17.26 6.93
CA PRO A 223 -13.54 -15.83 6.95
C PRO A 223 -12.26 -15.01 7.05
N VAL A 224 -12.16 -13.97 6.22
CA VAL A 224 -10.95 -13.14 6.11
C VAL A 224 -10.67 -12.38 7.41
N GLU A 225 -11.68 -12.10 8.24
CA GLU A 225 -11.52 -11.48 9.56
C GLU A 225 -10.55 -12.25 10.48
N ARG A 226 -10.44 -13.58 10.31
CA ARG A 226 -9.57 -14.46 11.11
C ARG A 226 -8.11 -14.47 10.66
N LEU A 227 -7.80 -13.77 9.58
CA LEU A 227 -6.43 -13.67 9.08
C LEU A 227 -5.67 -12.56 9.81
N SER A 228 -4.33 -12.72 9.89
CA SER A 228 -3.46 -11.61 10.29
C SER A 228 -3.54 -10.44 9.30
N GLY A 229 -3.19 -9.23 9.76
CA GLY A 229 -3.23 -8.02 8.91
C GLY A 229 -2.45 -8.17 7.60
N GLY A 230 -1.27 -8.79 7.64
CA GLY A 230 -0.48 -9.05 6.43
C GLY A 230 -1.16 -10.03 5.47
N ASN A 231 -1.83 -11.08 5.98
CA ASN A 231 -2.59 -11.99 5.11
C ASN A 231 -3.86 -11.34 4.55
N GLN A 232 -4.56 -10.50 5.34
CA GLN A 232 -5.68 -9.69 4.82
C GLN A 232 -5.24 -8.80 3.67
N GLN A 233 -4.09 -8.12 3.80
CA GLN A 233 -3.55 -7.27 2.74
C GLN A 233 -3.22 -8.06 1.46
N LYS A 234 -2.69 -9.27 1.61
CA LYS A 234 -2.46 -10.15 0.47
C LYS A 234 -3.75 -10.58 -0.22
N VAL A 235 -4.86 -10.76 0.53
CA VAL A 235 -6.18 -11.01 -0.07
C VAL A 235 -6.68 -9.80 -0.85
N VAL A 236 -6.48 -8.57 -0.33
CA VAL A 236 -6.78 -7.33 -1.09
C VAL A 236 -5.99 -7.28 -2.39
N LEU A 237 -4.68 -7.56 -2.34
CA LEU A 237 -3.85 -7.60 -3.54
C LEU A 237 -4.31 -8.69 -4.51
N ALA A 238 -4.61 -9.91 -4.01
CA ALA A 238 -5.11 -11.01 -4.83
C ALA A 238 -6.39 -10.62 -5.59
N LYS A 239 -7.34 -9.96 -4.91
CA LYS A 239 -8.58 -9.45 -5.50
C LYS A 239 -8.31 -8.56 -6.71
N TRP A 240 -7.39 -7.61 -6.57
CA TRP A 240 -7.08 -6.67 -7.64
C TRP A 240 -6.22 -7.29 -8.74
N LEU A 241 -5.27 -8.14 -8.39
CA LEU A 241 -4.46 -8.86 -9.37
C LEU A 241 -5.28 -9.84 -10.22
N PHE A 242 -6.37 -10.40 -9.66
CA PHE A 242 -7.28 -11.25 -10.42
C PHE A 242 -8.06 -10.47 -11.50
N SER A 243 -8.28 -9.17 -11.32
CA SER A 243 -8.86 -8.33 -12.37
C SER A 243 -7.89 -7.96 -13.50
N ASP A 244 -6.62 -8.36 -13.40
CA ASP A 244 -5.51 -8.09 -14.35
C ASP A 244 -5.41 -6.61 -14.76
N PRO A 245 -5.24 -5.68 -13.82
CA PRO A 245 -5.24 -4.27 -14.13
C PRO A 245 -4.02 -3.83 -14.93
N GLU A 246 -4.18 -2.77 -15.74
CA GLU A 246 -3.07 -2.06 -16.37
C GLU A 246 -2.40 -1.11 -15.38
N VAL A 247 -3.19 -0.49 -14.50
CA VAL A 247 -2.74 0.42 -13.45
C VAL A 247 -3.27 -0.04 -12.11
N LEU A 248 -2.38 -0.29 -11.16
CA LEU A 248 -2.70 -0.67 -9.79
C LEU A 248 -2.33 0.48 -8.83
N ILE A 249 -3.34 1.10 -8.22
CA ILE A 249 -3.16 2.12 -7.19
C ILE A 249 -3.19 1.42 -5.83
N LEU A 250 -2.13 1.62 -5.04
CA LEU A 250 -1.96 1.08 -3.70
C LEU A 250 -1.95 2.23 -2.70
N ASP A 251 -2.96 2.30 -1.85
CA ASP A 251 -3.07 3.33 -0.82
C ASP A 251 -2.71 2.74 0.55
N GLU A 252 -1.61 3.21 1.12
CA GLU A 252 -1.01 2.74 2.38
C GLU A 252 -0.91 1.20 2.45
N PRO A 253 -0.30 0.53 1.43
CA PRO A 253 -0.41 -0.93 1.26
C PRO A 253 0.22 -1.74 2.39
N THR A 254 1.07 -1.12 3.19
CA THR A 254 1.81 -1.82 4.26
C THR A 254 1.49 -1.30 5.65
N ARG A 255 0.46 -0.47 5.79
CA ARG A 255 0.06 0.09 7.08
C ARG A 255 -0.45 -0.99 8.04
N GLY A 256 0.15 -1.02 9.23
CA GLY A 256 -0.27 -1.93 10.30
C GLY A 256 0.01 -3.41 10.03
N ILE A 257 1.03 -3.71 9.23
CA ILE A 257 1.52 -5.08 9.00
C ILE A 257 2.98 -5.21 9.43
N ASP A 258 3.42 -6.43 9.67
CA ASP A 258 4.78 -6.72 10.10
C ASP A 258 5.80 -6.59 8.95
N VAL A 259 7.09 -6.48 9.32
CA VAL A 259 8.20 -6.24 8.37
C VAL A 259 8.32 -7.35 7.32
N GLY A 260 8.07 -8.60 7.71
CA GLY A 260 8.14 -9.73 6.78
C GLY A 260 7.04 -9.66 5.72
N ALA A 261 5.82 -9.33 6.14
CA ALA A 261 4.69 -9.14 5.23
C ALA A 261 4.90 -7.93 4.31
N LYS A 262 5.48 -6.81 4.81
CA LYS A 262 5.87 -5.66 3.97
C LYS A 262 6.79 -6.08 2.83
N TYR A 263 7.86 -6.81 3.14
CA TYR A 263 8.81 -7.28 2.14
C TYR A 263 8.15 -8.14 1.05
N GLU A 264 7.23 -9.02 1.45
CA GLU A 264 6.49 -9.86 0.49
C GLU A 264 5.58 -9.01 -0.42
N ILE A 265 4.94 -7.96 0.11
CA ILE A 265 4.13 -7.01 -0.68
C ILE A 265 5.00 -6.26 -1.69
N TYR A 266 6.17 -5.78 -1.31
CA TYR A 266 7.11 -5.14 -2.25
C TYR A 266 7.56 -6.10 -3.35
N GLY A 267 7.76 -7.39 -3.01
CA GLY A 267 8.01 -8.43 -4.00
C GLY A 267 6.87 -8.60 -5.01
N VAL A 268 5.61 -8.49 -4.55
CA VAL A 268 4.44 -8.51 -5.44
C VAL A 268 4.40 -7.28 -6.34
N VAL A 269 4.67 -6.08 -5.80
CA VAL A 269 4.77 -4.83 -6.59
C VAL A 269 5.81 -4.99 -7.71
N ASN A 270 6.99 -5.52 -7.38
CA ASN A 270 8.05 -5.77 -8.37
C ASN A 270 7.61 -6.75 -9.47
N GLN A 271 6.86 -7.80 -9.12
CA GLN A 271 6.31 -8.74 -10.10
C GLN A 271 5.26 -8.10 -11.02
N VAL A 272 4.46 -7.17 -10.51
CA VAL A 272 3.45 -6.44 -11.30
C VAL A 272 4.13 -5.56 -12.34
N VAL A 273 5.10 -4.73 -11.93
CA VAL A 273 5.79 -3.85 -12.87
C VAL A 273 6.71 -4.60 -13.84
N ALA A 274 7.28 -5.74 -13.44
CA ALA A 274 8.04 -6.61 -14.34
C ALA A 274 7.19 -7.17 -15.50
N LYS A 275 5.87 -7.25 -15.33
CA LYS A 275 4.92 -7.60 -16.40
C LYS A 275 4.53 -6.41 -17.29
N GLY A 276 5.17 -5.26 -17.12
CA GLY A 276 4.86 -4.02 -17.86
C GLY A 276 3.62 -3.27 -17.37
N LYS A 277 3.07 -3.64 -16.20
CA LYS A 277 1.97 -2.91 -15.56
C LYS A 277 2.51 -1.71 -14.78
N THR A 278 1.67 -0.72 -14.53
CA THR A 278 2.02 0.46 -13.72
C THR A 278 1.51 0.32 -12.29
N VAL A 279 2.33 0.72 -11.33
CA VAL A 279 1.90 0.83 -9.93
C VAL A 279 2.01 2.27 -9.46
N ILE A 280 0.96 2.79 -8.84
CA ILE A 280 0.96 4.05 -8.09
C ILE A 280 0.91 3.69 -6.61
N MET A 281 1.92 4.10 -5.85
CA MET A 281 2.02 3.81 -4.42
C MET A 281 1.86 5.09 -3.62
N ILE A 282 0.82 5.15 -2.81
CA ILE A 282 0.58 6.21 -1.84
C ILE A 282 1.05 5.69 -0.50
N SER A 283 1.96 6.40 0.17
CA SER A 283 2.42 6.03 1.50
C SER A 283 2.78 7.25 2.34
N SER A 284 2.50 7.16 3.63
CA SER A 284 2.96 8.09 4.67
C SER A 284 4.37 7.73 5.17
N GLU A 285 4.83 6.50 4.89
CA GLU A 285 6.17 6.05 5.26
C GLU A 285 7.20 6.46 4.19
N MET A 286 7.91 7.55 4.41
CA MET A 286 8.93 8.05 3.46
C MET A 286 9.97 6.99 3.05
N PRO A 287 10.52 6.17 3.99
CA PRO A 287 11.45 5.11 3.62
C PRO A 287 10.86 4.08 2.67
N GLU A 288 9.53 3.81 2.74
CA GLU A 288 8.86 2.91 1.81
C GLU A 288 8.89 3.44 0.38
N LEU A 289 8.51 4.71 0.19
CA LEU A 289 8.55 5.35 -1.13
C LEU A 289 9.98 5.41 -1.69
N LEU A 290 10.95 5.80 -0.87
CA LEU A 290 12.36 5.89 -1.27
C LEU A 290 12.96 4.52 -1.63
N GLY A 291 12.47 3.45 -1.00
CA GLY A 291 12.98 2.09 -1.24
C GLY A 291 12.27 1.32 -2.35
N THR A 292 11.11 1.76 -2.82
CA THR A 292 10.27 0.98 -3.74
C THR A 292 9.93 1.69 -5.04
N CYS A 293 9.90 3.04 -5.05
CA CYS A 293 9.47 3.82 -6.20
C CYS A 293 10.62 4.19 -7.13
N ASP A 294 10.31 4.47 -8.39
CA ASP A 294 11.25 5.00 -9.40
C ASP A 294 11.25 6.53 -9.42
N ARG A 295 10.10 7.11 -9.05
CA ARG A 295 9.85 8.54 -9.06
C ARG A 295 8.76 8.85 -8.03
N ILE A 296 8.86 10.02 -7.40
CA ILE A 296 7.94 10.44 -6.35
C ILE A 296 7.37 11.81 -6.68
N TYR A 297 6.04 11.90 -6.73
CA TYR A 297 5.31 13.16 -6.66
C TYR A 297 5.04 13.52 -5.21
N VAL A 298 5.15 14.80 -4.88
CA VAL A 298 4.89 15.31 -3.52
C VAL A 298 3.63 16.13 -3.53
N MET A 299 2.67 15.74 -2.71
CA MET A 299 1.37 16.39 -2.61
C MET A 299 1.25 17.19 -1.31
N ASN A 300 0.77 18.42 -1.43
CA ASN A 300 0.41 19.27 -0.31
C ASN A 300 -0.86 20.07 -0.64
N GLU A 301 -1.82 20.13 0.29
CA GLU A 301 -3.07 20.89 0.17
C GLU A 301 -3.80 20.73 -1.18
N GLY A 302 -3.89 19.48 -1.65
CA GLY A 302 -4.59 19.14 -2.90
C GLY A 302 -3.83 19.50 -4.20
N ARG A 303 -2.53 19.81 -4.13
CA ARG A 303 -1.67 20.15 -5.28
C ARG A 303 -0.38 19.35 -5.26
N PHE A 304 0.22 19.13 -6.40
CA PHE A 304 1.61 18.68 -6.46
C PHE A 304 2.55 19.87 -6.30
N VAL A 305 3.51 19.71 -5.36
CA VAL A 305 4.51 20.71 -5.00
C VAL A 305 5.95 20.24 -5.29
N GLY A 306 6.12 19.01 -5.78
CA GLY A 306 7.43 18.44 -6.14
C GLY A 306 7.28 17.18 -6.98
N GLU A 307 8.23 16.95 -7.90
CA GLU A 307 8.45 15.71 -8.62
C GLU A 307 9.95 15.38 -8.53
N PHE A 308 10.27 14.18 -8.07
CA PHE A 308 11.64 13.76 -7.86
C PHE A 308 11.89 12.37 -8.43
N PRO A 309 12.77 12.20 -9.43
CA PRO A 309 13.34 10.90 -9.75
C PRO A 309 14.00 10.31 -8.49
N ILE A 310 13.92 8.98 -8.30
CA ILE A 310 14.38 8.36 -7.05
C ILE A 310 15.83 8.67 -6.72
N LYS A 311 16.70 8.81 -7.73
CA LYS A 311 18.12 9.15 -7.54
C LYS A 311 18.34 10.52 -6.91
N GLU A 312 17.35 11.40 -7.01
CA GLU A 312 17.38 12.76 -6.50
C GLU A 312 16.50 12.94 -5.26
N ALA A 313 15.65 11.97 -4.96
CA ALA A 313 14.73 12.03 -3.83
C ALA A 313 15.46 11.78 -2.51
N SER A 314 15.17 12.61 -1.51
CA SER A 314 15.53 12.36 -0.12
C SER A 314 14.42 12.85 0.79
N GLN A 315 14.42 12.36 2.03
CA GLN A 315 13.41 12.79 2.99
C GLN A 315 13.43 14.30 3.20
N GLU A 316 14.63 14.91 3.27
CA GLU A 316 14.81 16.35 3.45
C GLU A 316 14.26 17.14 2.26
N ARG A 317 14.56 16.72 1.01
CA ARG A 317 14.08 17.38 -0.20
C ARG A 317 12.57 17.32 -0.32
N ILE A 318 11.97 16.18 -0.01
CA ILE A 318 10.51 16.00 -0.02
C ILE A 318 9.85 16.89 1.04
N MET A 319 10.38 16.89 2.28
CA MET A 319 9.87 17.76 3.35
C MET A 319 10.04 19.24 3.02
N HIS A 320 11.16 19.62 2.40
CA HIS A 320 11.38 20.99 1.96
C HIS A 320 10.37 21.44 0.90
N ALA A 321 10.02 20.57 -0.07
CA ALA A 321 9.00 20.86 -1.07
C ALA A 321 7.61 21.07 -0.43
N ILE A 322 7.27 20.25 0.58
CA ILE A 322 6.02 20.42 1.35
C ILE A 322 5.97 21.76 2.06
N MET A 323 7.10 22.18 2.68
CA MET A 323 7.16 23.41 3.48
C MET A 323 7.18 24.69 2.63
N LYS A 324 7.74 24.65 1.42
CA LYS A 324 7.83 25.82 0.55
C LYS A 324 6.54 26.19 -0.17
N ASN A 325 5.56 25.29 -0.23
CA ASN A 325 4.32 25.48 -1.00
C ASN A 325 4.55 25.89 -2.49
N GLU A 326 5.69 25.53 -3.07
CA GLU A 326 5.95 25.78 -4.50
C GLU A 326 5.10 24.82 -5.33
N VAL A 327 4.21 25.37 -6.15
CA VAL A 327 3.35 24.59 -7.07
C VAL A 327 4.16 24.24 -8.31
N ILE A 328 4.18 22.97 -8.70
CA ILE A 328 4.67 22.55 -10.02
C ILE A 328 3.58 22.91 -11.03
N GLN A 329 3.95 23.70 -12.04
CA GLN A 329 3.09 24.05 -13.18
C GLN A 329 3.07 22.96 -14.24
#